data_b8a76ca9517a003a36272df7c91164cc
#
_entry.id   b8a76ca9517a003a36272df7c91164cc
#
_cell.length_a   1.000
_cell.length_b   1.000
_cell.length_c   1.000
_cell.angle_alpha   90.00
_cell.angle_beta   90.00
_cell.angle_gamma   90.00
#
_symmetry.space_group_name_H-M   'P 1'
#
loop_
_entity.id
_entity.type
_entity.pdbx_description
1 polymer ?
#
loop_
_entity_poly.entity_id
_entity_poly.type
_entity_poly.pdbx_seq_one_letter_code
_entity_poly.pdbx_strand_id
1 'polypeptide(L)'
;MKPEFILMLTYNDTTVKDALNIFRECKDTPVSHWGFKDVGLPAEEMKALVQEMKQAGKTTYLEVVSLSEEEGLRGAKIAVEAGFDILMGTVFFDSIMGYLKDKPIKYYPFPGHIFGHPSIMDGTIEEIVAHAQFLESKGVPGMDLLSYRFIGDAPKLLAEVVKATNVPIVSAGSIDSYRRMAEVWKTGAWGFTIGSAIFDKKFVPTGSFKENTLAVCDWLAKTDYTELDQYLKLDVKA
;
A
#
# COMPACT_ATOMS: atom_id res chain seq x y z
N MET A 1 -1.23 0.58 -17.96
CA MET A 1 -2.47 0.25 -17.20
C MET A 1 -2.69 1.34 -16.17
N LYS A 2 -3.95 1.68 -15.84
CA LYS A 2 -4.27 2.61 -14.73
C LYS A 2 -3.99 1.90 -13.41
N PRO A 3 -3.26 2.52 -12.47
CA PRO A 3 -2.94 1.86 -11.19
C PRO A 3 -4.16 1.80 -10.27
N GLU A 4 -4.24 0.74 -9.46
CA GLU A 4 -5.26 0.60 -8.42
C GLU A 4 -4.95 1.47 -7.20
N PHE A 5 -5.97 2.07 -6.62
CA PHE A 5 -5.87 2.88 -5.42
C PHE A 5 -6.25 2.05 -4.19
N ILE A 6 -5.31 1.85 -3.28
CA ILE A 6 -5.53 1.22 -1.97
C ILE A 6 -5.64 2.32 -0.92
N LEU A 7 -6.83 2.52 -0.37
CA LEU A 7 -7.06 3.48 0.70
C LEU A 7 -6.69 2.85 2.05
N MET A 8 -5.70 3.44 2.72
CA MET A 8 -5.21 2.96 4.01
C MET A 8 -5.86 3.77 5.14
N LEU A 9 -6.53 3.09 6.07
CA LEU A 9 -7.10 3.70 7.29
C LEU A 9 -6.01 3.94 8.35
N THR A 10 -4.89 4.54 7.90
CA THR A 10 -3.70 4.78 8.72
C THR A 10 -3.31 6.25 8.72
N TYR A 11 -2.97 6.73 9.89
CA TYR A 11 -2.41 8.07 10.10
C TYR A 11 -1.15 7.95 10.96
N ASN A 12 -0.08 8.62 10.54
CA ASN A 12 1.24 8.52 11.20
C ASN A 12 1.67 7.06 11.47
N ASP A 13 1.57 6.23 10.43
CA ASP A 13 1.94 4.81 10.44
C ASP A 13 1.18 3.91 11.43
N THR A 14 0.05 4.36 11.94
CA THR A 14 -0.80 3.62 12.85
C THR A 14 -2.24 3.61 12.34
N THR A 15 -2.93 2.49 12.45
CA THR A 15 -4.37 2.41 12.14
C THR A 15 -5.15 3.30 13.10
N VAL A 16 -6.02 4.15 12.55
CA VAL A 16 -6.79 5.09 13.35
C VAL A 16 -7.86 4.37 14.18
N LYS A 17 -8.09 4.81 15.39
CA LYS A 17 -9.07 4.17 16.32
C LYS A 17 -10.50 4.20 15.78
N ASP A 18 -10.83 5.21 14.98
CA ASP A 18 -12.18 5.40 14.41
C ASP A 18 -12.32 4.78 13.00
N ALA A 19 -11.43 3.84 12.64
CA ALA A 19 -11.35 3.24 11.31
C ALA A 19 -12.69 2.66 10.83
N LEU A 20 -13.45 2.02 11.72
CA LEU A 20 -14.74 1.41 11.39
C LEU A 20 -15.79 2.46 10.98
N ASN A 21 -15.90 3.58 11.71
CA ASN A 21 -16.85 4.64 11.36
C ASN A 21 -16.43 5.34 10.07
N ILE A 22 -15.15 5.63 9.90
CA ILE A 22 -14.61 6.20 8.65
C ILE A 22 -14.91 5.29 7.46
N PHE A 23 -14.72 3.98 7.62
CA PHE A 23 -15.09 3.02 6.56
C PHE A 23 -16.59 3.09 6.25
N ARG A 24 -17.47 3.07 7.26
CA ARG A 24 -18.94 3.15 7.08
C ARG A 24 -19.37 4.42 6.34
N GLU A 25 -18.73 5.56 6.62
CA GLU A 25 -19.00 6.82 5.91
C GLU A 25 -18.53 6.80 4.45
N CYS A 26 -17.49 6.02 4.15
CA CYS A 26 -16.81 6.02 2.84
C CYS A 26 -17.03 4.76 2.00
N LYS A 27 -17.68 3.70 2.54
CA LYS A 27 -17.83 2.40 1.85
C LYS A 27 -18.49 2.48 0.48
N ASP A 28 -19.36 3.49 0.26
CA ASP A 28 -20.06 3.70 -1.01
C ASP A 28 -19.23 4.52 -2.03
N THR A 29 -18.00 4.89 -1.69
CA THR A 29 -17.07 5.50 -2.65
C THR A 29 -16.58 4.46 -3.67
N PRO A 30 -16.05 4.89 -4.84
CA PRO A 30 -15.52 3.99 -5.86
C PRO A 30 -14.29 3.16 -5.43
N VAL A 31 -13.74 3.39 -4.23
CA VAL A 31 -12.58 2.65 -3.71
C VAL A 31 -12.94 1.18 -3.54
N SER A 32 -12.23 0.30 -4.27
CA SER A 32 -12.39 -1.16 -4.20
C SER A 32 -11.39 -1.81 -3.25
N HIS A 33 -10.25 -1.18 -2.99
CA HIS A 33 -9.14 -1.71 -2.21
C HIS A 33 -8.94 -0.92 -0.92
N TRP A 34 -9.03 -1.60 0.22
CA TRP A 34 -8.97 -0.99 1.55
C TRP A 34 -7.98 -1.71 2.43
N GLY A 35 -7.15 -0.96 3.12
CA GLY A 35 -6.15 -1.54 3.99
C GLY A 35 -5.95 -0.76 5.29
N PHE A 36 -5.23 -1.37 6.19
CA PHE A 36 -4.76 -0.76 7.42
C PHE A 36 -3.55 -1.56 7.97
N LYS A 37 -2.93 -1.04 9.04
CA LYS A 37 -1.74 -1.66 9.64
C LYS A 37 -2.13 -2.54 10.83
N ASP A 38 -1.27 -3.51 11.15
CA ASP A 38 -1.43 -4.43 12.28
C ASP A 38 -1.24 -3.77 13.66
N VAL A 39 -1.01 -2.45 13.67
CA VAL A 39 -0.86 -1.61 14.87
C VAL A 39 -1.97 -0.56 14.95
N GLY A 40 -2.40 -0.23 16.17
CA GLY A 40 -3.41 0.82 16.43
C GLY A 40 -4.79 0.29 16.81
N LEU A 41 -5.16 -0.92 16.41
CA LEU A 41 -6.41 -1.57 16.80
C LEU A 41 -6.17 -2.95 17.42
N PRO A 42 -7.01 -3.38 18.38
CA PRO A 42 -7.07 -4.77 18.84
C PRO A 42 -7.48 -5.72 17.70
N ALA A 43 -7.06 -6.98 17.77
CA ALA A 43 -7.36 -8.00 16.75
C ALA A 43 -8.87 -8.18 16.49
N GLU A 44 -9.70 -8.14 17.51
CA GLU A 44 -11.15 -8.26 17.39
C GLU A 44 -11.78 -7.08 16.64
N GLU A 45 -11.27 -5.86 16.85
CA GLU A 45 -11.72 -4.68 16.10
C GLU A 45 -11.26 -4.73 14.64
N MET A 46 -10.04 -5.21 14.38
CA MET A 46 -9.55 -5.47 13.01
C MET A 46 -10.47 -6.47 12.29
N LYS A 47 -10.83 -7.57 12.96
CA LYS A 47 -11.71 -8.59 12.41
C LYS A 47 -13.10 -8.03 12.10
N ALA A 48 -13.69 -7.24 12.99
CA ALA A 48 -14.99 -6.61 12.75
C ALA A 48 -14.94 -5.66 11.53
N LEU A 49 -13.89 -4.85 11.42
CA LEU A 49 -13.67 -3.92 10.31
C LEU A 49 -13.53 -4.68 8.97
N VAL A 50 -12.71 -5.75 8.92
CA VAL A 50 -12.55 -6.59 7.73
C VAL A 50 -13.86 -7.23 7.30
N GLN A 51 -14.64 -7.74 8.25
CA GLN A 51 -15.95 -8.33 7.95
C GLN A 51 -16.88 -7.33 7.27
N GLU A 52 -16.97 -6.09 7.76
CA GLU A 52 -17.78 -5.05 7.10
C GLU A 52 -17.24 -4.67 5.71
N MET A 53 -15.91 -4.59 5.56
CA MET A 53 -15.28 -4.36 4.25
C MET A 53 -15.65 -5.47 3.25
N LYS A 54 -15.54 -6.73 3.67
CA LYS A 54 -15.88 -7.89 2.83
C LYS A 54 -17.37 -7.93 2.48
N GLN A 55 -18.26 -7.62 3.43
CA GLN A 55 -19.70 -7.51 3.18
C GLN A 55 -20.04 -6.41 2.17
N ALA A 56 -19.23 -5.33 2.13
CA ALA A 56 -19.32 -4.26 1.14
C ALA A 56 -18.62 -4.60 -0.19
N GLY A 57 -18.13 -5.84 -0.38
CA GLY A 57 -17.47 -6.30 -1.60
C GLY A 57 -16.07 -5.70 -1.83
N LYS A 58 -15.39 -5.26 -0.76
CA LYS A 58 -14.05 -4.66 -0.86
C LYS A 58 -12.96 -5.72 -0.76
N THR A 59 -11.84 -5.49 -1.46
CA THR A 59 -10.59 -6.23 -1.27
C THR A 59 -9.82 -5.65 -0.10
N THR A 60 -9.33 -6.50 0.78
CA THR A 60 -8.80 -6.11 2.09
C THR A 60 -7.31 -6.40 2.23
N TYR A 61 -6.57 -5.45 2.82
CA TYR A 61 -5.12 -5.49 2.98
C TYR A 61 -4.73 -5.26 4.43
N LEU A 62 -3.89 -6.14 4.99
CA LEU A 62 -3.21 -5.90 6.27
C LEU A 62 -1.73 -5.65 6.00
N GLU A 63 -1.22 -4.49 6.39
CA GLU A 63 0.21 -4.19 6.35
C GLU A 63 0.84 -4.45 7.72
N VAL A 64 1.76 -5.42 7.78
CA VAL A 64 2.54 -5.71 9.00
C VAL A 64 3.79 -4.84 9.01
N VAL A 65 3.91 -4.00 10.05
CA VAL A 65 5.01 -3.03 10.14
C VAL A 65 6.27 -3.56 10.82
N SER A 66 6.16 -4.60 11.66
CA SER A 66 7.31 -5.20 12.31
C SER A 66 8.21 -5.92 11.29
N LEU A 67 9.52 -5.84 11.51
CA LEU A 67 10.54 -6.49 10.67
C LEU A 67 11.09 -7.78 11.30
N SER A 68 10.51 -8.26 12.42
CA SER A 68 10.87 -9.53 13.03
C SER A 68 10.00 -10.68 12.52
N GLU A 69 10.59 -11.86 12.40
CA GLU A 69 9.90 -13.07 11.95
C GLU A 69 8.72 -13.45 12.87
N GLU A 70 8.92 -13.33 14.18
CA GLU A 70 7.90 -13.66 15.18
C GLU A 70 6.65 -12.78 15.02
N GLU A 71 6.84 -11.47 14.97
CA GLU A 71 5.75 -10.51 14.79
C GLU A 71 5.13 -10.60 13.39
N GLY A 72 5.95 -10.80 12.35
CA GLY A 72 5.46 -11.04 10.99
C GLY A 72 4.55 -12.28 10.91
N LEU A 73 4.95 -13.37 11.55
CA LEU A 73 4.13 -14.58 11.63
C LEU A 73 2.86 -14.37 12.47
N ARG A 74 2.94 -13.59 13.55
CA ARG A 74 1.76 -13.18 14.34
C ARG A 74 0.79 -12.39 13.47
N GLY A 75 1.27 -11.39 12.71
CA GLY A 75 0.46 -10.62 11.78
C GLY A 75 -0.18 -11.49 10.69
N ALA A 76 0.55 -12.46 10.15
CA ALA A 76 0.03 -13.42 9.18
C ALA A 76 -1.11 -14.28 9.75
N LYS A 77 -1.01 -14.70 11.01
CA LYS A 77 -2.10 -15.43 11.70
C LYS A 77 -3.33 -14.56 11.86
N ILE A 78 -3.17 -13.31 12.34
CA ILE A 78 -4.27 -12.34 12.44
C ILE A 78 -4.94 -12.12 11.07
N ALA A 79 -4.14 -11.95 10.01
CA ALA A 79 -4.67 -11.74 8.67
C ALA A 79 -5.53 -12.91 8.17
N VAL A 80 -5.08 -14.14 8.41
CA VAL A 80 -5.84 -15.35 8.05
C VAL A 80 -7.12 -15.48 8.88
N GLU A 81 -7.05 -15.29 10.20
CA GLU A 81 -8.18 -15.41 11.11
C GLU A 81 -9.25 -14.32 10.87
N ALA A 82 -8.84 -13.12 10.54
CA ALA A 82 -9.74 -12.02 10.20
C ALA A 82 -10.30 -12.12 8.76
N GLY A 83 -9.67 -12.90 7.88
CA GLY A 83 -10.12 -13.13 6.51
C GLY A 83 -9.67 -12.05 5.51
N PHE A 84 -8.49 -11.46 5.70
CA PHE A 84 -7.89 -10.54 4.72
C PHE A 84 -7.60 -11.25 3.40
N ASP A 85 -7.62 -10.49 2.31
CA ASP A 85 -7.27 -10.99 0.97
C ASP A 85 -5.78 -10.92 0.70
N ILE A 86 -5.10 -9.88 1.23
CA ILE A 86 -3.68 -9.64 1.02
C ILE A 86 -3.00 -9.27 2.36
N LEU A 87 -1.90 -9.97 2.65
CA LEU A 87 -0.93 -9.60 3.66
C LEU A 87 0.17 -8.78 2.97
N MET A 88 0.27 -7.51 3.30
CA MET A 88 1.34 -6.62 2.86
C MET A 88 2.37 -6.45 3.95
N GLY A 89 3.57 -6.07 3.52
CA GLY A 89 4.64 -5.85 4.51
C GLY A 89 5.07 -7.13 5.19
N THR A 90 5.71 -7.00 6.20
CA THR A 90 7.05 -7.24 6.70
C THR A 90 8.06 -7.59 5.60
N VAL A 91 9.34 -7.80 5.95
CA VAL A 91 10.33 -8.42 5.06
C VAL A 91 9.98 -9.90 4.88
N PHE A 92 10.49 -10.49 3.81
CA PHE A 92 10.18 -11.89 3.48
C PHE A 92 10.75 -12.87 4.53
N PHE A 93 9.91 -13.83 4.94
CA PHE A 93 10.29 -14.99 5.74
C PHE A 93 9.69 -16.26 5.15
N ASP A 94 10.52 -17.31 5.00
CA ASP A 94 10.05 -18.61 4.51
C ASP A 94 8.97 -19.23 5.42
N SER A 95 8.99 -18.94 6.72
CA SER A 95 7.98 -19.38 7.69
C SER A 95 6.61 -18.76 7.43
N ILE A 96 6.55 -17.48 7.06
CA ILE A 96 5.30 -16.78 6.69
C ILE A 96 4.77 -17.35 5.38
N MET A 97 5.62 -17.47 4.36
CA MET A 97 5.24 -18.08 3.08
C MET A 97 4.72 -19.50 3.26
N GLY A 98 5.40 -20.31 4.08
CA GLY A 98 4.97 -21.67 4.43
C GLY A 98 3.65 -21.71 5.20
N TYR A 99 3.43 -20.80 6.15
CA TYR A 99 2.18 -20.70 6.89
C TYR A 99 1.00 -20.31 5.99
N LEU A 100 1.22 -19.44 5.03
CA LEU A 100 0.16 -18.95 4.11
C LEU A 100 -0.10 -19.88 2.94
N LYS A 101 0.76 -20.89 2.72
CA LYS A 101 0.55 -21.90 1.69
C LYS A 101 -0.84 -22.55 1.88
N ASP A 102 -1.55 -22.69 0.80
CA ASP A 102 -2.91 -23.30 0.76
C ASP A 102 -3.99 -22.48 1.51
N LYS A 103 -3.71 -21.23 1.90
CA LYS A 103 -4.71 -20.31 2.46
C LYS A 103 -5.16 -19.30 1.40
N PRO A 104 -6.40 -18.80 1.49
CA PRO A 104 -6.97 -17.86 0.52
C PRO A 104 -6.49 -16.42 0.76
N ILE A 105 -5.19 -16.22 0.96
CA ILE A 105 -4.56 -14.93 1.20
C ILE A 105 -3.26 -14.84 0.41
N LYS A 106 -2.96 -13.69 -0.19
CA LYS A 106 -1.72 -13.43 -0.90
C LYS A 106 -0.72 -12.73 0.01
N TYR A 107 0.59 -12.98 -0.18
CA TYR A 107 1.66 -12.36 0.59
C TYR A 107 2.47 -11.42 -0.31
N TYR A 108 2.50 -10.14 0.03
CA TYR A 108 3.22 -9.06 -0.65
C TYR A 108 4.29 -8.47 0.29
N PRO A 109 5.44 -9.14 0.48
CA PRO A 109 6.50 -8.65 1.35
C PRO A 109 7.19 -7.40 0.80
N PHE A 110 7.91 -6.69 1.69
CA PHE A 110 8.81 -5.61 1.30
C PHE A 110 10.06 -6.17 0.60
N PRO A 111 10.39 -5.74 -0.62
CA PRO A 111 11.73 -5.92 -1.18
C PRO A 111 12.70 -4.88 -0.61
N GLY A 112 14.01 -5.17 -0.69
CA GLY A 112 15.07 -4.24 -0.28
C GLY A 112 15.38 -4.29 1.22
N HIS A 113 16.17 -3.33 1.67
CA HIS A 113 16.55 -3.16 3.07
C HIS A 113 15.63 -2.13 3.73
N ILE A 114 14.85 -2.58 4.72
CA ILE A 114 13.87 -1.77 5.43
C ILE A 114 14.33 -1.64 6.89
N PHE A 115 14.21 -0.43 7.44
CA PHE A 115 14.52 -0.13 8.84
C PHE A 115 13.70 1.04 9.38
N GLY A 116 13.73 1.21 10.71
CA GLY A 116 13.09 2.34 11.39
C GLY A 116 11.57 2.24 11.50
N HIS A 117 11.01 3.19 12.22
CA HIS A 117 9.57 3.44 12.33
C HIS A 117 9.35 4.96 12.45
N PRO A 118 8.78 5.62 11.47
CA PRO A 118 8.27 5.11 10.17
C PRO A 118 9.33 4.37 9.35
N SER A 119 8.89 3.30 8.64
CA SER A 119 9.78 2.48 7.84
C SER A 119 10.46 3.29 6.73
N ILE A 120 11.77 3.13 6.57
CA ILE A 120 12.60 3.74 5.53
C ILE A 120 13.24 2.62 4.73
N MET A 121 13.45 2.85 3.44
CA MET A 121 14.14 1.94 2.54
C MET A 121 15.47 2.56 2.10
N ASP A 122 16.58 1.81 2.20
CA ASP A 122 17.89 2.20 1.69
C ASP A 122 18.55 1.10 0.83
N GLY A 123 19.79 1.35 0.42
CA GLY A 123 20.54 0.52 -0.49
C GLY A 123 20.60 1.12 -1.90
N THR A 124 21.19 0.41 -2.82
CA THR A 124 21.22 0.81 -4.23
C THR A 124 19.96 0.27 -4.96
N ILE A 125 19.58 0.91 -6.05
CA ILE A 125 18.47 0.44 -6.90
C ILE A 125 18.74 -0.98 -7.40
N GLU A 126 19.99 -1.26 -7.78
CA GLU A 126 20.42 -2.57 -8.26
C GLU A 126 20.25 -3.67 -7.21
N GLU A 127 20.59 -3.40 -5.94
CA GLU A 127 20.39 -4.33 -4.81
C GLU A 127 18.91 -4.58 -4.55
N ILE A 128 18.09 -3.54 -4.58
CA ILE A 128 16.64 -3.65 -4.36
C ILE A 128 15.98 -4.43 -5.50
N VAL A 129 16.37 -4.18 -6.74
CA VAL A 129 15.90 -4.92 -7.93
C VAL A 129 16.30 -6.39 -7.82
N ALA A 130 17.56 -6.69 -7.49
CA ALA A 130 18.02 -8.08 -7.31
C ALA A 130 17.23 -8.81 -6.21
N HIS A 131 16.93 -8.10 -5.10
CA HIS A 131 16.12 -8.67 -4.02
C HIS A 131 14.66 -8.88 -4.47
N ALA A 132 14.05 -7.97 -5.22
CA ALA A 132 12.72 -8.15 -5.78
C ALA A 132 12.65 -9.39 -6.70
N GLN A 133 13.63 -9.59 -7.58
CA GLN A 133 13.74 -10.78 -8.43
C GLN A 133 13.93 -12.07 -7.61
N PHE A 134 14.71 -12.00 -6.53
CA PHE A 134 14.84 -13.11 -5.61
C PHE A 134 13.49 -13.46 -4.95
N LEU A 135 12.72 -12.48 -4.48
CA LEU A 135 11.40 -12.69 -3.90
C LEU A 135 10.43 -13.31 -4.93
N GLU A 136 10.44 -12.82 -6.15
CA GLU A 136 9.65 -13.42 -7.25
C GLU A 136 10.03 -14.90 -7.45
N SER A 137 11.33 -15.23 -7.42
CA SER A 137 11.82 -16.62 -7.52
C SER A 137 11.36 -17.51 -6.38
N LYS A 138 11.05 -16.94 -5.20
CA LYS A 138 10.44 -17.61 -4.05
C LYS A 138 8.93 -17.83 -4.21
N GLY A 139 8.33 -17.31 -5.26
CA GLY A 139 6.92 -17.48 -5.59
C GLY A 139 5.97 -16.48 -4.89
N VAL A 140 6.47 -15.34 -4.42
CA VAL A 140 5.58 -14.29 -3.90
C VAL A 140 4.68 -13.78 -5.03
N PRO A 141 3.37 -13.62 -4.80
CA PRO A 141 2.41 -13.22 -5.83
C PRO A 141 2.33 -11.71 -6.06
N GLY A 142 3.14 -10.92 -5.37
CA GLY A 142 3.25 -9.47 -5.47
C GLY A 142 4.21 -8.90 -4.43
N MET A 143 4.45 -7.59 -4.47
CA MET A 143 5.35 -6.93 -3.52
C MET A 143 4.81 -5.56 -3.10
N ASP A 144 5.10 -5.19 -1.86
CA ASP A 144 4.83 -3.88 -1.27
C ASP A 144 6.13 -3.07 -1.27
N LEU A 145 6.29 -2.18 -2.25
CA LEU A 145 7.52 -1.40 -2.42
C LEU A 145 7.38 -0.02 -1.77
N LEU A 146 8.14 0.24 -0.73
CA LEU A 146 8.17 1.53 -0.03
C LEU A 146 8.89 2.62 -0.85
N SER A 147 8.47 2.84 -2.10
CA SER A 147 9.17 3.62 -3.09
C SER A 147 9.41 5.07 -2.67
N TYR A 148 8.42 5.76 -2.11
CA TYR A 148 8.57 7.15 -1.64
C TYR A 148 9.08 7.26 -0.19
N ARG A 149 9.53 6.15 0.38
CA ARG A 149 10.33 6.11 1.60
C ARG A 149 11.78 5.68 1.34
N PHE A 150 12.11 5.47 0.07
CA PHE A 150 13.48 5.24 -0.38
C PHE A 150 14.28 6.54 -0.28
N ILE A 151 15.53 6.43 0.22
CA ILE A 151 16.43 7.58 0.41
C ILE A 151 17.13 8.04 -0.89
N GLY A 152 16.66 7.59 -2.03
CA GLY A 152 17.17 7.93 -3.37
C GLY A 152 16.06 8.39 -4.32
N ASP A 153 16.24 8.11 -5.60
CA ASP A 153 15.29 8.45 -6.66
C ASP A 153 14.12 7.45 -6.68
N ALA A 154 13.02 7.83 -6.02
CA ALA A 154 11.83 6.97 -5.86
C ALA A 154 11.17 6.58 -7.20
N PRO A 155 10.91 7.49 -8.15
CA PRO A 155 10.36 7.14 -9.45
C PRO A 155 11.26 6.18 -10.24
N LYS A 156 12.58 6.40 -10.22
CA LYS A 156 13.54 5.52 -10.87
C LYS A 156 13.55 4.12 -10.25
N LEU A 157 13.60 4.04 -8.91
CA LEU A 157 13.52 2.76 -8.20
C LEU A 157 12.27 1.99 -8.61
N LEU A 158 11.10 2.64 -8.54
CA LEU A 158 9.82 2.00 -8.87
C LEU A 158 9.81 1.50 -10.31
N ALA A 159 10.28 2.31 -11.27
CA ALA A 159 10.34 1.92 -12.68
C ALA A 159 11.26 0.71 -12.91
N GLU A 160 12.45 0.66 -12.28
CA GLU A 160 13.38 -0.45 -12.44
C GLU A 160 12.86 -1.74 -11.79
N VAL A 161 12.21 -1.67 -10.63
CA VAL A 161 11.58 -2.86 -10.01
C VAL A 161 10.43 -3.39 -10.84
N VAL A 162 9.52 -2.51 -11.31
CA VAL A 162 8.39 -2.91 -12.18
C VAL A 162 8.87 -3.55 -13.47
N LYS A 163 9.93 -3.00 -14.08
CA LYS A 163 10.52 -3.55 -15.30
C LYS A 163 11.19 -4.90 -15.10
N ALA A 164 11.77 -5.14 -13.93
CA ALA A 164 12.58 -6.31 -13.64
C ALA A 164 11.77 -7.51 -13.10
N THR A 165 10.50 -7.34 -12.79
CA THR A 165 9.61 -8.36 -12.21
C THR A 165 8.33 -8.52 -13.01
N ASN A 166 7.66 -9.66 -12.87
CA ASN A 166 6.39 -9.95 -13.56
C ASN A 166 5.19 -9.99 -12.59
N VAL A 167 5.42 -9.75 -11.31
CA VAL A 167 4.38 -9.73 -10.28
C VAL A 167 3.87 -8.31 -10.02
N PRO A 168 2.63 -8.13 -9.53
CA PRO A 168 2.11 -6.83 -9.12
C PRO A 168 3.02 -6.13 -8.11
N ILE A 169 3.40 -4.88 -8.42
CA ILE A 169 4.12 -4.00 -7.50
C ILE A 169 3.17 -2.92 -6.99
N VAL A 170 2.99 -2.85 -5.68
CA VAL A 170 2.27 -1.78 -5.00
C VAL A 170 3.28 -0.75 -4.52
N SER A 171 3.14 0.49 -4.99
CA SER A 171 3.95 1.62 -4.50
C SER A 171 3.37 2.12 -3.18
N ALA A 172 4.11 1.97 -2.10
CA ALA A 172 3.67 2.39 -0.76
C ALA A 172 4.54 3.52 -0.19
N GLY A 173 3.97 4.15 0.83
CA GLY A 173 4.59 5.22 1.60
C GLY A 173 4.57 6.59 0.93
N SER A 174 4.14 7.60 1.68
CA SER A 174 4.31 9.03 1.37
C SER A 174 3.78 9.52 0.00
N ILE A 175 2.79 8.87 -0.59
CA ILE A 175 2.09 9.40 -1.78
C ILE A 175 1.06 10.42 -1.30
N ASP A 176 1.29 11.70 -1.64
CA ASP A 176 0.57 12.85 -1.08
C ASP A 176 0.15 13.91 -2.11
N SER A 177 0.33 13.62 -3.40
CA SER A 177 0.06 14.59 -4.47
C SER A 177 -0.29 13.91 -5.78
N TYR A 178 -1.00 14.61 -6.65
CA TYR A 178 -1.27 14.17 -8.01
C TYR A 178 0.01 13.94 -8.83
N ARG A 179 1.07 14.68 -8.54
CA ARG A 179 2.39 14.46 -9.16
C ARG A 179 2.91 13.07 -8.85
N ARG A 180 2.97 12.66 -7.56
CA ARG A 180 3.44 11.32 -7.18
C ARG A 180 2.54 10.23 -7.73
N MET A 181 1.23 10.45 -7.78
CA MET A 181 0.30 9.51 -8.44
C MET A 181 0.60 9.37 -9.94
N ALA A 182 0.90 10.48 -10.64
CA ALA A 182 1.29 10.47 -12.05
C ALA A 182 2.64 9.76 -12.27
N GLU A 183 3.62 9.99 -11.39
CA GLU A 183 4.90 9.28 -11.39
C GLU A 183 4.68 7.76 -11.27
N VAL A 184 3.89 7.31 -10.29
CA VAL A 184 3.55 5.89 -10.12
C VAL A 184 2.88 5.32 -11.39
N TRP A 185 1.90 6.01 -11.93
CA TRP A 185 1.21 5.53 -13.14
C TRP A 185 2.15 5.37 -14.34
N LYS A 186 3.11 6.29 -14.50
CA LYS A 186 4.10 6.21 -15.59
C LYS A 186 5.05 5.03 -15.48
N THR A 187 5.33 4.55 -14.28
CA THR A 187 6.20 3.38 -14.09
C THR A 187 5.52 2.06 -14.48
N GLY A 188 4.18 2.03 -14.59
CA GLY A 188 3.43 0.81 -14.81
C GLY A 188 3.19 -0.03 -13.56
N ALA A 189 3.45 0.52 -12.36
CA ALA A 189 3.11 -0.13 -11.10
C ALA A 189 1.62 -0.53 -11.06
N TRP A 190 1.33 -1.68 -10.46
CA TRP A 190 -0.03 -2.21 -10.39
C TRP A 190 -0.95 -1.33 -9.57
N GLY A 191 -0.45 -0.76 -8.47
CA GLY A 191 -1.24 0.07 -7.57
C GLY A 191 -0.39 0.88 -6.61
N PHE A 192 -1.07 1.65 -5.78
CA PHE A 192 -0.42 2.46 -4.75
C PHE A 192 -1.30 2.63 -3.52
N THR A 193 -0.66 2.92 -2.38
CA THR A 193 -1.35 3.19 -1.10
C THR A 193 -1.36 4.67 -0.77
N ILE A 194 -2.49 5.17 -0.25
CA ILE A 194 -2.56 6.48 0.41
C ILE A 194 -3.28 6.32 1.75
N GLY A 195 -2.67 6.83 2.82
CA GLY A 195 -3.24 6.92 4.17
C GLY A 195 -3.20 8.36 4.67
N SER A 196 -2.11 8.76 5.35
CA SER A 196 -1.98 10.06 6.03
C SER A 196 -2.34 11.26 5.15
N ALA A 197 -2.06 11.23 3.84
CA ALA A 197 -2.36 12.35 2.95
C ALA A 197 -3.86 12.63 2.81
N ILE A 198 -4.74 11.63 2.98
CA ILE A 198 -6.20 11.83 3.01
C ILE A 198 -6.59 12.53 4.33
N PHE A 199 -6.03 12.08 5.47
CA PHE A 199 -6.26 12.71 6.78
C PHE A 199 -5.73 14.15 6.82
N ASP A 200 -4.57 14.40 6.21
CA ASP A 200 -3.94 15.72 6.08
C ASP A 200 -4.61 16.63 5.05
N LYS A 201 -5.66 16.14 4.39
CA LYS A 201 -6.46 16.90 3.39
C LYS A 201 -5.60 17.45 2.25
N LYS A 202 -4.63 16.67 1.76
CA LYS A 202 -3.67 17.09 0.71
C LYS A 202 -4.34 17.32 -0.65
N PHE A 203 -5.48 16.70 -0.93
CA PHE A 203 -6.18 16.77 -2.21
C PHE A 203 -7.31 17.81 -2.22
N VAL A 204 -8.00 17.99 -1.07
CA VAL A 204 -9.04 19.00 -0.85
C VAL A 204 -8.83 19.63 0.52
N PRO A 205 -8.09 20.74 0.65
CA PRO A 205 -7.68 21.30 1.95
C PRO A 205 -8.81 21.63 2.92
N THR A 206 -9.97 22.00 2.42
CA THR A 206 -11.16 22.30 3.23
C THR A 206 -12.14 21.13 3.32
N GLY A 207 -11.84 20.03 2.63
CA GLY A 207 -12.72 18.87 2.53
C GLY A 207 -12.65 17.93 3.73
N SER A 208 -13.63 17.04 3.82
CA SER A 208 -13.66 15.89 4.72
C SER A 208 -12.72 14.77 4.21
N PHE A 209 -12.55 13.72 5.02
CA PHE A 209 -11.86 12.50 4.59
C PHE A 209 -12.48 11.91 3.31
N LYS A 210 -13.81 11.83 3.25
CA LYS A 210 -14.54 11.32 2.09
C LYS A 210 -14.31 12.18 0.84
N GLU A 211 -14.33 13.51 0.95
CA GLU A 211 -14.08 14.40 -0.18
C GLU A 211 -12.65 14.30 -0.70
N ASN A 212 -11.65 14.14 0.18
CA ASN A 212 -10.27 13.88 -0.23
C ASN A 212 -10.14 12.52 -0.93
N THR A 213 -10.82 11.48 -0.41
CA THR A 213 -10.88 10.17 -1.05
C THR A 213 -11.49 10.24 -2.45
N LEU A 214 -12.63 10.92 -2.57
CA LEU A 214 -13.33 11.11 -3.86
C LEU A 214 -12.46 11.89 -4.86
N ALA A 215 -11.69 12.88 -4.41
CA ALA A 215 -10.79 13.65 -5.27
C ALA A 215 -9.72 12.76 -5.93
N VAL A 216 -9.17 11.78 -5.18
CA VAL A 216 -8.24 10.77 -5.73
C VAL A 216 -8.94 9.87 -6.74
N CYS A 217 -10.14 9.37 -6.40
CA CYS A 217 -10.93 8.53 -7.31
C CYS A 217 -11.28 9.28 -8.61
N ASP A 218 -11.72 10.52 -8.48
CA ASP A 218 -12.10 11.40 -9.59
C ASP A 218 -10.90 11.68 -10.51
N TRP A 219 -9.75 11.97 -9.92
CA TRP A 219 -8.52 12.17 -10.69
C TRP A 219 -8.16 10.90 -11.49
N LEU A 220 -8.17 9.73 -10.85
CA LEU A 220 -7.95 8.47 -11.54
C LEU A 220 -8.98 8.22 -12.65
N ALA A 221 -10.25 8.51 -12.41
CA ALA A 221 -11.32 8.28 -13.38
C ALA A 221 -11.18 9.16 -14.62
N LYS A 222 -10.83 10.45 -14.44
CA LYS A 222 -10.86 11.50 -15.46
C LYS A 222 -9.53 11.70 -16.20
N THR A 223 -8.39 11.31 -15.60
CA THR A 223 -7.07 11.52 -16.19
C THR A 223 -6.76 10.45 -17.24
N ASP A 224 -6.20 10.87 -18.37
CA ASP A 224 -5.68 9.99 -19.40
C ASP A 224 -4.15 9.82 -19.26
N TYR A 225 -3.61 8.68 -19.70
CA TYR A 225 -2.16 8.42 -19.66
C TYR A 225 -1.35 9.50 -20.38
N THR A 226 -1.89 10.02 -21.49
CA THR A 226 -1.27 11.08 -22.31
C THR A 226 -1.18 12.43 -21.59
N GLU A 227 -1.99 12.63 -20.56
CA GLU A 227 -2.05 13.89 -19.78
C GLU A 227 -1.11 13.90 -18.59
N LEU A 228 -0.50 12.77 -18.23
CA LEU A 228 0.31 12.65 -17.01
C LEU A 228 1.48 13.64 -16.95
N ASP A 229 2.04 14.01 -18.12
CA ASP A 229 3.17 14.95 -18.19
C ASP A 229 2.86 16.35 -17.64
N GLN A 230 1.59 16.77 -17.64
CA GLN A 230 1.20 18.03 -17.04
C GLN A 230 1.37 18.02 -15.52
N TYR A 231 1.09 16.89 -14.86
CA TYR A 231 1.23 16.74 -13.41
C TYR A 231 2.70 16.65 -12.98
N LEU A 232 3.56 16.07 -13.83
CA LEU A 232 5.00 15.97 -13.58
C LEU A 232 5.71 17.32 -13.61
N LYS A 233 5.11 18.30 -14.31
CA LYS A 233 5.61 19.68 -14.41
C LYS A 233 5.15 20.58 -13.26
N LEU A 234 4.23 20.11 -12.42
CA LEU A 234 3.81 20.86 -11.24
C LEU A 234 4.99 20.91 -10.27
N ASP A 235 5.57 22.09 -10.14
CA ASP A 235 6.63 22.33 -9.15
C ASP A 235 6.10 21.99 -7.75
N VAL A 236 6.93 21.29 -6.99
CA VAL A 236 6.77 21.15 -5.55
C VAL A 236 7.02 22.53 -4.97
N LYS A 237 6.02 23.40 -4.95
CA LYS A 237 6.06 24.58 -4.11
C LYS A 237 6.00 24.09 -2.67
N ALA A 238 7.15 24.29 -2.02
CA ALA A 238 7.42 23.97 -0.64
C ALA A 238 6.36 24.47 0.34
#